data_18a0cd986ee69c613964dc89b0834993
#
_entry.id   18a0cd986ee69c613964dc89b0834993
#
_cell.length_a   1.000
_cell.length_b   1.000
_cell.length_c   1.000
_cell.angle_alpha   90.00
_cell.angle_beta   90.00
_cell.angle_gamma   90.00
#
_symmetry.space_group_name_H-M   'P 1'
#
loop_
_entity.id
_entity.type
_entity.pdbx_description
1 polymer ?
#
loop_
_entity_poly.entity_id
_entity_poly.type
_entity_poly.pdbx_seq_one_letter_code
_entity_poly.pdbx_strand_id
1 'polypeptide(L)'
;MAKITPRTLSGFMELLPAPQQQLERMMDILRKTYALYGFTPLDTPVIEASEVLLAKGGGETEKQIYRFQKGDADLALRFDLTVPLAKYVALHGGDLSFPFRRYQIGKVYRGERAQRGRFREFYQADIDIIGDGKLDIANEAEIPSIIYQTFTRLGLKRFQIRVNNRKILNGFYAMLGLTEQSGDIMRTVDKLDKIGPDKVRGLLTGELGLTEAAAGDILRFIAITGSNQEVLTALEGYRGRNEVFDAGLTELETVVKYLAAFGVPEENFAVDLTIARGLDYYTGTVYETTLLDHPEIGSVCSGGRYDNLAEYYTDRQLPGVGISIGLTRLFYVLGEQKMLNPQLPTAPADVLILPMTAELTPAIQLSTRLRAAGVRTQLYTEQKKFKAKMNYADKIGVPYVVFLGDDEVSAGVVACKDMVSGEQTTLPFDETLQRIREGLALRKQGSVIVE
;
A
#
# COMPACT_ATOMS: atom_id res chain seq x y z
N MET A 1 -21.13 -37.94 9.71
CA MET A 1 -20.17 -37.26 8.80
C MET A 1 -18.88 -37.03 9.52
N ALA A 2 -17.74 -37.32 8.95
CA ALA A 2 -16.45 -36.98 9.52
C ALA A 2 -16.30 -35.45 9.53
N LYS A 3 -15.87 -34.88 10.67
CA LYS A 3 -15.63 -33.43 10.78
C LYS A 3 -14.36 -33.09 10.01
N ILE A 4 -14.41 -32.04 9.20
CA ILE A 4 -13.25 -31.46 8.53
C ILE A 4 -12.51 -30.58 9.54
N THR A 5 -11.20 -30.75 9.65
CA THR A 5 -10.38 -29.85 10.47
C THR A 5 -10.20 -28.52 9.74
N PRO A 6 -10.73 -27.39 10.27
CA PRO A 6 -10.56 -26.10 9.65
C PRO A 6 -9.09 -25.66 9.72
N ARG A 7 -8.58 -25.09 8.60
CA ARG A 7 -7.21 -24.58 8.52
C ARG A 7 -7.10 -23.49 7.46
N THR A 8 -6.26 -22.50 7.71
CA THR A 8 -5.87 -21.51 6.72
C THR A 8 -4.77 -22.08 5.80
N LEU A 9 -4.83 -21.80 4.51
CA LEU A 9 -3.80 -22.22 3.57
C LEU A 9 -2.49 -21.49 3.84
N SER A 10 -1.36 -22.17 3.59
CA SER A 10 -0.04 -21.54 3.72
C SER A 10 0.11 -20.36 2.76
N GLY A 11 0.51 -19.20 3.27
CA GLY A 11 0.64 -17.95 2.51
C GLY A 11 -0.65 -17.15 2.36
N PHE A 12 -1.72 -17.57 3.03
CA PHE A 12 -2.97 -16.83 3.14
C PHE A 12 -3.12 -16.33 4.59
N MET A 13 -3.67 -15.15 4.77
CA MET A 13 -3.81 -14.54 6.08
C MET A 13 -5.28 -14.33 6.44
N GLU A 14 -5.65 -14.74 7.63
CA GLU A 14 -6.95 -14.44 8.25
C GLU A 14 -6.70 -13.58 9.49
N LEU A 15 -7.24 -12.39 9.52
CA LEU A 15 -7.12 -11.49 10.66
C LEU A 15 -8.31 -11.68 11.61
N LEU A 16 -8.03 -11.61 12.90
CA LEU A 16 -9.07 -11.44 13.92
C LEU A 16 -9.69 -10.03 13.81
N PRO A 17 -10.89 -9.81 14.40
CA PRO A 17 -11.60 -8.54 14.26
C PRO A 17 -10.79 -7.29 14.62
N ALA A 18 -9.99 -7.30 15.68
CA ALA A 18 -9.24 -6.13 16.10
C ALA A 18 -8.12 -5.72 15.11
N PRO A 19 -7.19 -6.61 14.69
CA PRO A 19 -6.24 -6.27 13.63
C PRO A 19 -6.90 -5.99 12.28
N GLN A 20 -8.05 -6.60 11.95
CA GLN A 20 -8.81 -6.24 10.75
C GLN A 20 -9.26 -4.78 10.80
N GLN A 21 -9.76 -4.31 11.93
CA GLN A 21 -10.15 -2.91 12.13
C GLN A 21 -8.97 -1.94 11.93
N GLN A 22 -7.77 -2.32 12.35
CA GLN A 22 -6.56 -1.51 12.12
C GLN A 22 -6.20 -1.44 10.63
N LEU A 23 -6.27 -2.58 9.93
CA LEU A 23 -6.03 -2.63 8.48
C LEU A 23 -7.05 -1.77 7.71
N GLU A 24 -8.34 -1.84 8.05
CA GLU A 24 -9.38 -1.00 7.43
C GLU A 24 -9.10 0.50 7.64
N ARG A 25 -8.61 0.90 8.82
CA ARG A 25 -8.21 2.30 9.04
C ARG A 25 -7.06 2.73 8.16
N MET A 26 -6.06 1.86 7.96
CA MET A 26 -4.98 2.15 7.00
C MET A 26 -5.57 2.35 5.60
N MET A 27 -6.44 1.45 5.14
CA MET A 27 -7.11 1.58 3.84
C MET A 27 -7.89 2.89 3.70
N ASP A 28 -8.59 3.30 4.76
CA ASP A 28 -9.37 4.55 4.76
C ASP A 28 -8.48 5.80 4.68
N ILE A 29 -7.31 5.78 5.32
CA ILE A 29 -6.32 6.86 5.19
C ILE A 29 -5.80 6.95 3.76
N LEU A 30 -5.49 5.81 3.15
CA LEU A 30 -5.04 5.74 1.76
C LEU A 30 -6.11 6.31 0.81
N ARG A 31 -7.35 5.82 0.90
CA ARG A 31 -8.50 6.30 0.08
C ARG A 31 -8.67 7.81 0.19
N LYS A 32 -8.69 8.33 1.43
CA LYS A 32 -8.83 9.77 1.69
C LYS A 32 -7.66 10.57 1.16
N THR A 33 -6.44 10.05 1.27
CA THR A 33 -5.25 10.72 0.74
C THR A 33 -5.30 10.78 -0.78
N TYR A 34 -5.57 9.67 -1.45
CA TYR A 34 -5.66 9.59 -2.91
C TYR A 34 -6.75 10.50 -3.48
N ALA A 35 -7.90 10.58 -2.79
CA ALA A 35 -8.99 11.48 -3.19
C ALA A 35 -8.59 12.96 -3.17
N LEU A 36 -7.68 13.40 -2.28
CA LEU A 36 -7.17 14.78 -2.25
C LEU A 36 -6.39 15.16 -3.50
N TYR A 37 -5.82 14.17 -4.20
CA TYR A 37 -5.08 14.35 -5.45
C TYR A 37 -5.94 14.09 -6.70
N GLY A 38 -7.25 13.96 -6.53
CA GLY A 38 -8.18 13.74 -7.64
C GLY A 38 -8.15 12.34 -8.24
N PHE A 39 -7.67 11.34 -7.49
CA PHE A 39 -7.73 9.94 -7.94
C PHE A 39 -9.13 9.38 -7.70
N THR A 40 -9.66 8.68 -8.70
CA THR A 40 -10.94 8.00 -8.65
C THR A 40 -10.77 6.51 -8.30
N PRO A 41 -11.70 5.92 -7.54
CA PRO A 41 -11.65 4.48 -7.26
C PRO A 41 -11.91 3.66 -8.52
N LEU A 42 -11.16 2.59 -8.68
CA LEU A 42 -11.36 1.57 -9.70
C LEU A 42 -11.30 0.20 -9.04
N ASP A 43 -12.09 -0.74 -9.53
CA ASP A 43 -11.91 -2.16 -9.25
C ASP A 43 -12.01 -2.95 -10.55
N THR A 44 -11.03 -3.83 -10.78
CA THR A 44 -11.00 -4.75 -11.92
C THR A 44 -11.29 -6.16 -11.43
N PRO A 45 -11.78 -7.07 -12.29
CA PRO A 45 -12.03 -8.44 -11.88
C PRO A 45 -10.79 -9.13 -11.29
N VAL A 46 -11.03 -9.98 -10.29
CA VAL A 46 -9.98 -10.84 -9.70
C VAL A 46 -9.58 -11.96 -10.66
N ILE A 47 -10.55 -12.44 -11.43
CA ILE A 47 -10.38 -13.51 -12.42
C ILE A 47 -10.47 -12.87 -13.80
N GLU A 48 -9.48 -13.17 -14.63
CA GLU A 48 -9.40 -12.74 -16.02
C GLU A 48 -9.09 -13.93 -16.93
N ALA A 49 -9.27 -13.78 -18.24
CA ALA A 49 -8.73 -14.73 -19.18
C ALA A 49 -7.21 -14.80 -19.06
N SER A 50 -6.65 -16.02 -19.08
CA SER A 50 -5.21 -16.22 -18.92
C SER A 50 -4.40 -15.44 -19.96
N GLU A 51 -4.88 -15.34 -21.20
CA GLU A 51 -4.24 -14.61 -22.30
C GLU A 51 -4.10 -13.08 -21.97
N VAL A 52 -5.05 -12.50 -21.23
CA VAL A 52 -4.98 -11.10 -20.82
C VAL A 52 -3.86 -10.89 -19.81
N LEU A 53 -3.80 -11.72 -18.77
CA LEU A 53 -2.81 -11.56 -17.70
C LEU A 53 -1.40 -11.98 -18.13
N LEU A 54 -1.29 -12.83 -19.13
CA LEU A 54 -0.04 -13.34 -19.70
C LEU A 54 0.37 -12.62 -21.00
N ALA A 55 -0.35 -11.59 -21.44
CA ALA A 55 -0.07 -10.87 -22.68
C ALA A 55 1.39 -10.40 -22.79
N LYS A 56 1.97 -9.94 -21.68
CA LYS A 56 3.40 -9.64 -21.55
C LYS A 56 4.21 -10.89 -21.16
N GLY A 57 3.80 -12.09 -21.54
CA GLY A 57 4.31 -13.37 -21.07
C GLY A 57 5.83 -13.48 -20.93
N GLY A 58 6.23 -14.45 -20.11
CA GLY A 58 7.61 -14.85 -19.86
C GLY A 58 8.09 -14.64 -18.42
N GLY A 59 9.11 -15.38 -18.06
CA GLY A 59 9.84 -15.23 -16.81
C GLY A 59 9.13 -15.76 -15.57
N GLU A 60 9.33 -15.09 -14.45
CA GLU A 60 8.84 -15.47 -13.12
C GLU A 60 7.31 -15.36 -12.99
N THR A 61 6.68 -14.38 -13.65
CA THR A 61 5.23 -14.14 -13.57
C THR A 61 4.44 -15.34 -14.03
N GLU A 62 4.84 -15.94 -15.13
CA GLU A 62 4.17 -17.13 -15.71
C GLU A 62 4.22 -18.33 -14.77
N LYS A 63 5.32 -18.48 -14.01
CA LYS A 63 5.47 -19.58 -13.03
C LYS A 63 4.68 -19.36 -11.75
N GLN A 64 4.35 -18.11 -11.43
CA GLN A 64 3.73 -17.73 -10.17
C GLN A 64 2.23 -17.40 -10.29
N ILE A 65 1.71 -17.26 -11.50
CA ILE A 65 0.29 -16.99 -11.72
C ILE A 65 -0.57 -18.20 -11.37
N TYR A 66 -1.66 -17.98 -10.65
CA TYR A 66 -2.67 -19.01 -10.42
C TYR A 66 -3.57 -19.13 -11.64
N ARG A 67 -3.44 -20.23 -12.37
CA ARG A 67 -4.19 -20.54 -13.60
C ARG A 67 -5.06 -21.78 -13.38
N PHE A 68 -6.27 -21.74 -13.93
CA PHE A 68 -7.22 -22.86 -13.81
C PHE A 68 -8.23 -22.86 -14.98
N GLN A 69 -8.87 -24.00 -15.17
CA GLN A 69 -9.89 -24.14 -16.19
C GLN A 69 -11.29 -24.17 -15.56
N LYS A 70 -12.26 -23.53 -16.23
CA LYS A 70 -13.68 -23.62 -15.88
C LYS A 70 -14.50 -23.80 -17.15
N GLY A 71 -14.97 -25.06 -17.41
CA GLY A 71 -15.49 -25.43 -18.72
C GLY A 71 -14.39 -25.25 -19.77
N ASP A 72 -14.70 -24.58 -20.87
CA ASP A 72 -13.74 -24.29 -21.95
C ASP A 72 -12.91 -23.01 -21.71
N ALA A 73 -13.17 -22.27 -20.63
CA ALA A 73 -12.48 -21.06 -20.33
C ALA A 73 -11.17 -21.30 -19.57
N ASP A 74 -10.07 -20.76 -20.10
CA ASP A 74 -8.75 -20.72 -19.47
C ASP A 74 -8.60 -19.40 -18.69
N LEU A 75 -8.55 -19.51 -17.39
CA LEU A 75 -8.68 -18.39 -16.46
C LEU A 75 -7.46 -18.30 -15.53
N ALA A 76 -7.19 -17.09 -15.06
CA ALA A 76 -6.17 -16.87 -14.06
C ALA A 76 -6.59 -15.82 -13.02
N LEU A 77 -5.97 -15.88 -11.84
CA LEU A 77 -6.09 -14.84 -10.81
C LEU A 77 -5.10 -13.73 -11.12
N ARG A 78 -5.53 -12.48 -10.97
CA ARG A 78 -4.66 -11.30 -11.18
C ARG A 78 -3.42 -11.34 -10.29
N PHE A 79 -2.26 -11.13 -10.91
CA PHE A 79 -0.95 -11.14 -10.27
C PHE A 79 -0.56 -9.77 -9.69
N ASP A 80 -1.04 -8.72 -10.31
CA ASP A 80 -0.94 -7.29 -9.92
C ASP A 80 -2.23 -6.55 -10.27
N LEU A 81 -2.24 -5.25 -10.06
CA LEU A 81 -3.37 -4.37 -10.41
C LEU A 81 -3.09 -3.52 -11.66
N THR A 82 -1.87 -3.57 -12.21
CA THR A 82 -1.42 -2.72 -13.32
C THR A 82 -1.72 -3.34 -14.68
N VAL A 83 -1.51 -4.65 -14.86
CA VAL A 83 -1.87 -5.36 -16.10
C VAL A 83 -3.39 -5.32 -16.34
N PRO A 84 -4.26 -5.61 -15.34
CA PRO A 84 -5.70 -5.41 -15.48
C PRO A 84 -6.10 -3.95 -15.77
N LEU A 85 -5.38 -2.96 -15.24
CA LEU A 85 -5.59 -1.56 -15.55
C LEU A 85 -5.30 -1.26 -17.03
N ALA A 86 -4.18 -1.74 -17.57
CA ALA A 86 -3.82 -1.54 -18.95
C ALA A 86 -4.90 -2.06 -19.90
N LYS A 87 -5.41 -3.29 -19.65
CA LYS A 87 -6.56 -3.85 -20.37
C LYS A 87 -7.81 -2.97 -20.20
N TYR A 88 -8.11 -2.52 -18.99
CA TYR A 88 -9.27 -1.68 -18.71
C TYR A 88 -9.23 -0.36 -19.48
N VAL A 89 -8.09 0.34 -19.46
CA VAL A 89 -7.92 1.61 -20.16
C VAL A 89 -7.98 1.42 -21.68
N ALA A 90 -7.41 0.33 -22.21
CA ALA A 90 -7.51 -0.01 -23.61
C ALA A 90 -8.98 -0.25 -24.04
N LEU A 91 -9.75 -0.97 -23.22
CA LEU A 91 -11.15 -1.31 -23.49
C LEU A 91 -12.08 -0.09 -23.40
N HIS A 92 -11.87 0.77 -22.39
CA HIS A 92 -12.76 1.89 -22.07
C HIS A 92 -12.18 3.26 -22.43
N GLY A 93 -11.12 3.33 -23.22
CA GLY A 93 -10.41 4.58 -23.52
C GLY A 93 -11.25 5.66 -24.18
N GLY A 94 -12.39 5.30 -24.80
CA GLY A 94 -13.35 6.25 -25.35
C GLY A 94 -14.25 6.92 -24.29
N ASP A 95 -14.41 6.29 -23.13
CA ASP A 95 -15.26 6.77 -22.03
C ASP A 95 -14.45 7.49 -20.94
N LEU A 96 -13.11 7.40 -21.00
CA LEU A 96 -12.22 7.95 -19.99
C LEU A 96 -11.73 9.35 -20.38
N SER A 97 -11.55 10.21 -19.37
CA SER A 97 -10.89 11.51 -19.54
C SER A 97 -9.41 11.38 -19.18
N PHE A 98 -8.52 11.89 -20.04
CA PHE A 98 -7.08 11.85 -19.84
C PHE A 98 -6.50 13.22 -19.45
N PRO A 99 -5.46 13.30 -18.56
CA PRO A 99 -4.84 12.15 -17.91
C PRO A 99 -5.81 11.45 -16.94
N PHE A 100 -5.93 10.12 -17.06
CA PHE A 100 -6.78 9.30 -16.21
C PHE A 100 -6.07 8.97 -14.90
N ARG A 101 -6.66 9.35 -13.78
CA ARG A 101 -6.12 9.16 -12.43
C ARG A 101 -6.98 8.15 -11.68
N ARG A 102 -6.42 6.98 -11.37
CA ARG A 102 -7.14 5.95 -10.62
C ARG A 102 -6.38 5.50 -9.39
N TYR A 103 -7.10 5.06 -8.37
CA TYR A 103 -6.55 4.20 -7.34
C TYR A 103 -7.31 2.88 -7.24
N GLN A 104 -6.62 1.84 -6.81
CA GLN A 104 -7.23 0.55 -6.53
C GLN A 104 -6.58 -0.07 -5.29
N ILE A 105 -7.41 -0.46 -4.30
CA ILE A 105 -6.96 -1.25 -3.15
C ILE A 105 -7.61 -2.61 -3.30
N GLY A 106 -6.84 -3.61 -3.68
CA GLY A 106 -7.36 -4.92 -4.05
C GLY A 106 -6.41 -6.06 -3.74
N LYS A 107 -6.95 -7.26 -3.64
CA LYS A 107 -6.16 -8.47 -3.48
C LYS A 107 -5.55 -8.92 -4.80
N VAL A 108 -4.31 -9.39 -4.71
CA VAL A 108 -3.56 -10.03 -5.81
C VAL A 108 -3.01 -11.37 -5.34
N TYR A 109 -2.63 -12.22 -6.30
CA TYR A 109 -2.33 -13.62 -6.04
C TYR A 109 -1.01 -14.02 -6.70
N ARG A 110 -0.06 -14.54 -5.90
CA ARG A 110 1.26 -14.99 -6.37
C ARG A 110 1.59 -16.35 -5.81
N GLY A 111 1.90 -17.31 -6.69
CA GLY A 111 2.24 -18.69 -6.33
C GLY A 111 3.64 -18.87 -5.74
N GLU A 112 4.31 -17.80 -5.35
CA GLU A 112 5.64 -17.84 -4.76
C GLU A 112 5.68 -18.59 -3.42
N ARG A 113 6.88 -18.99 -3.01
CA ARG A 113 7.08 -19.62 -1.69
C ARG A 113 6.73 -18.61 -0.59
N ALA A 114 5.77 -18.98 0.27
CA ALA A 114 5.41 -18.18 1.42
C ALA A 114 6.61 -17.97 2.36
N GLN A 115 6.85 -16.71 2.74
CA GLN A 115 7.92 -16.29 3.65
C GLN A 115 7.38 -15.22 4.60
N ARG A 116 8.15 -14.88 5.63
CA ARG A 116 7.80 -13.80 6.55
C ARG A 116 7.56 -12.49 5.78
N GLY A 117 6.36 -11.92 5.90
CA GLY A 117 5.94 -10.72 5.17
C GLY A 117 5.66 -10.91 3.67
N ARG A 118 5.71 -12.17 3.14
CA ARG A 118 5.33 -12.51 1.76
C ARG A 118 4.21 -13.52 1.75
N PHE A 119 3.09 -13.11 1.20
CA PHE A 119 1.86 -13.88 1.15
C PHE A 119 1.53 -14.26 -0.30
N ARG A 120 0.73 -15.31 -0.46
CA ARG A 120 0.19 -15.75 -1.75
C ARG A 120 -1.09 -15.04 -2.15
N GLU A 121 -1.82 -14.54 -1.16
CA GLU A 121 -2.93 -13.60 -1.31
C GLU A 121 -2.60 -12.38 -0.45
N PHE A 122 -2.61 -11.18 -1.04
CA PHE A 122 -2.28 -9.96 -0.31
C PHE A 122 -2.89 -8.72 -0.97
N TYR A 123 -3.14 -7.69 -0.17
CA TYR A 123 -3.59 -6.40 -0.67
C TYR A 123 -2.43 -5.60 -1.23
N GLN A 124 -2.64 -5.08 -2.44
CA GLN A 124 -1.90 -3.95 -2.99
C GLN A 124 -2.79 -2.70 -2.94
N ALA A 125 -2.16 -1.55 -2.74
CA ALA A 125 -2.80 -0.24 -2.85
C ALA A 125 -2.04 0.56 -3.90
N ASP A 126 -2.62 0.63 -5.09
CA ASP A 126 -2.00 1.18 -6.28
C ASP A 126 -2.65 2.52 -6.65
N ILE A 127 -1.84 3.46 -7.10
CA ILE A 127 -2.26 4.67 -7.81
C ILE A 127 -1.53 4.75 -9.14
N ASP A 128 -2.24 5.17 -10.19
CA ASP A 128 -1.66 5.38 -11.52
C ASP A 128 -2.28 6.60 -12.19
N ILE A 129 -1.45 7.28 -12.98
CA ILE A 129 -1.84 8.36 -13.89
C ILE A 129 -1.51 7.90 -15.30
N ILE A 130 -2.52 7.81 -16.15
CA ILE A 130 -2.39 7.38 -17.55
C ILE A 130 -2.63 8.57 -18.46
N GLY A 131 -1.68 8.84 -19.35
CA GLY A 131 -1.82 9.83 -20.42
C GLY A 131 -2.38 9.25 -21.72
N ASP A 132 -2.71 10.10 -22.66
CA ASP A 132 -3.08 9.75 -24.04
C ASP A 132 -2.07 10.39 -25.00
N GLY A 133 -1.28 9.60 -25.68
CA GLY A 133 -0.15 10.00 -26.50
C GLY A 133 1.07 10.53 -25.74
N LYS A 134 0.86 11.26 -24.66
CA LYS A 134 1.93 11.82 -23.81
C LYS A 134 1.52 11.90 -22.35
N LEU A 135 2.51 11.93 -21.47
CA LEU A 135 2.33 12.19 -20.03
C LEU A 135 3.46 13.10 -19.56
N ASP A 136 3.11 14.25 -18.97
CA ASP A 136 4.06 15.24 -18.50
C ASP A 136 4.91 14.70 -17.33
N ILE A 137 6.19 15.08 -17.30
CA ILE A 137 7.17 14.67 -16.29
C ILE A 137 6.77 15.09 -14.86
N ALA A 138 5.96 16.14 -14.70
CA ALA A 138 5.48 16.57 -13.39
C ALA A 138 4.72 15.46 -12.65
N ASN A 139 4.04 14.57 -13.38
CA ASN A 139 3.36 13.43 -12.78
C ASN A 139 4.34 12.45 -12.12
N GLU A 140 5.58 12.36 -12.64
CA GLU A 140 6.62 11.51 -12.07
C GLU A 140 7.20 12.07 -10.76
N ALA A 141 7.01 13.35 -10.46
CA ALA A 141 7.32 13.94 -9.17
C ALA A 141 6.10 13.97 -8.22
N GLU A 142 4.89 14.10 -8.78
CA GLU A 142 3.67 14.08 -7.96
C GLU A 142 3.44 12.72 -7.28
N ILE A 143 3.66 11.61 -8.00
CA ILE A 143 3.49 10.26 -7.45
C ILE A 143 4.30 10.04 -6.16
N PRO A 144 5.62 10.28 -6.09
CA PRO A 144 6.35 10.13 -4.83
C PRO A 144 5.94 11.17 -3.76
N SER A 145 5.44 12.35 -4.13
CA SER A 145 4.87 13.27 -3.14
C SER A 145 3.62 12.69 -2.47
N ILE A 146 2.84 11.89 -3.20
CA ILE A 146 1.67 11.19 -2.65
C ILE A 146 2.12 10.05 -1.71
N ILE A 147 3.23 9.37 -2.01
CA ILE A 147 3.84 8.40 -1.08
C ILE A 147 4.19 9.09 0.23
N TYR A 148 4.90 10.22 0.16
CA TYR A 148 5.27 11.01 1.34
C TYR A 148 4.05 11.39 2.18
N GLN A 149 3.02 11.96 1.56
CA GLN A 149 1.79 12.34 2.25
C GLN A 149 1.04 11.15 2.85
N THR A 150 1.01 10.03 2.13
CA THR A 150 0.34 8.81 2.60
C THR A 150 1.03 8.24 3.84
N PHE A 151 2.35 8.11 3.79
CA PHE A 151 3.13 7.54 4.90
C PHE A 151 3.12 8.45 6.12
N THR A 152 3.23 9.76 5.91
CA THR A 152 3.11 10.76 6.99
C THR A 152 1.73 10.70 7.67
N ARG A 153 0.63 10.58 6.89
CA ARG A 153 -0.73 10.45 7.44
C ARG A 153 -0.98 9.12 8.15
N LEU A 154 -0.29 8.06 7.77
CA LEU A 154 -0.28 6.80 8.52
C LEU A 154 0.46 6.93 9.85
N GLY A 155 1.39 7.88 9.98
CA GLY A 155 2.21 8.14 11.16
C GLY A 155 3.67 7.71 11.02
N LEU A 156 4.08 7.24 9.84
CA LEU A 156 5.50 6.98 9.54
C LEU A 156 6.27 8.29 9.40
N LYS A 157 7.43 8.37 10.04
CA LYS A 157 8.33 9.53 10.00
C LYS A 157 9.66 9.18 9.34
N ARG A 158 10.17 8.01 9.63
CA ARG A 158 11.52 7.57 9.23
C ARG A 158 11.46 6.61 8.05
N PHE A 159 11.25 7.17 6.86
CA PHE A 159 11.26 6.44 5.58
C PHE A 159 11.96 7.28 4.52
N GLN A 160 12.46 6.61 3.48
CA GLN A 160 13.10 7.26 2.35
C GLN A 160 12.55 6.72 1.04
N ILE A 161 12.18 7.64 0.17
CA ILE A 161 11.79 7.39 -1.21
C ILE A 161 13.03 7.48 -2.07
N ARG A 162 13.52 6.33 -2.54
CA ARG A 162 14.65 6.24 -3.44
C ARG A 162 14.16 6.45 -4.86
N VAL A 163 14.84 7.25 -5.66
CA VAL A 163 14.44 7.64 -7.01
C VAL A 163 15.61 7.42 -7.98
N ASN A 164 15.35 6.83 -9.13
CA ASN A 164 16.29 6.70 -10.24
C ASN A 164 15.56 6.88 -11.58
N ASN A 165 16.29 6.89 -12.67
CA ASN A 165 15.73 6.87 -14.02
C ASN A 165 16.41 5.77 -14.85
N ARG A 166 15.62 4.87 -15.44
CA ARG A 166 16.13 3.73 -16.22
C ARG A 166 16.95 4.15 -17.45
N LYS A 167 16.64 5.32 -18.02
CA LYS A 167 17.40 5.86 -19.15
C LYS A 167 18.85 6.17 -18.77
N ILE A 168 19.11 6.59 -17.51
CA ILE A 168 20.47 6.80 -16.99
C ILE A 168 21.26 5.48 -17.02
N LEU A 169 20.69 4.40 -16.49
CA LEU A 169 21.33 3.08 -16.49
C LEU A 169 21.53 2.55 -17.92
N ASN A 170 20.49 2.59 -18.75
CA ASN A 170 20.55 2.15 -20.13
C ASN A 170 21.59 2.93 -20.94
N GLY A 171 21.60 4.25 -20.80
CA GLY A 171 22.57 5.11 -21.49
C GLY A 171 24.00 4.86 -21.02
N PHE A 172 24.21 4.63 -19.71
CA PHE A 172 25.52 4.27 -19.18
C PHE A 172 26.01 2.92 -19.72
N TYR A 173 25.13 1.90 -19.75
CA TYR A 173 25.51 0.60 -20.33
C TYR A 173 25.78 0.69 -21.84
N ALA A 174 25.05 1.55 -22.56
CA ALA A 174 25.31 1.83 -23.96
C ALA A 174 26.70 2.47 -24.18
N MET A 175 27.16 3.38 -23.29
CA MET A 175 28.50 3.93 -23.33
C MET A 175 29.61 2.86 -23.19
N LEU A 176 29.29 1.75 -22.51
CA LEU A 176 30.19 0.60 -22.35
C LEU A 176 30.05 -0.43 -23.50
N GLY A 177 29.16 -0.19 -24.48
CA GLY A 177 28.85 -1.14 -25.55
C GLY A 177 28.01 -2.34 -25.13
N LEU A 178 27.26 -2.21 -24.01
CA LEU A 178 26.52 -3.30 -23.37
C LEU A 178 24.98 -3.15 -23.50
N THR A 179 24.51 -2.50 -24.57
CA THR A 179 23.06 -2.21 -24.78
C THR A 179 22.20 -3.48 -24.74
N GLU A 180 22.61 -4.53 -25.45
CA GLU A 180 21.87 -5.80 -25.53
C GLU A 180 21.78 -6.53 -24.19
N GLN A 181 22.77 -6.33 -23.31
CA GLN A 181 22.86 -6.97 -22.00
C GLN A 181 22.26 -6.14 -20.87
N SER A 182 21.76 -4.93 -21.17
CA SER A 182 21.30 -3.96 -20.15
C SER A 182 20.28 -4.54 -19.18
N GLY A 183 19.31 -5.32 -19.68
CA GLY A 183 18.30 -5.97 -18.84
C GLY A 183 18.87 -7.00 -17.85
N ASP A 184 19.83 -7.82 -18.31
CA ASP A 184 20.49 -8.84 -17.48
C ASP A 184 21.42 -8.20 -16.45
N ILE A 185 22.13 -7.13 -16.84
CA ILE A 185 22.95 -6.33 -15.94
C ILE A 185 22.09 -5.74 -14.83
N MET A 186 20.96 -5.10 -15.16
CA MET A 186 20.03 -4.55 -14.18
C MET A 186 19.51 -5.62 -13.21
N ARG A 187 19.13 -6.81 -13.71
CA ARG A 187 18.69 -7.93 -12.86
C ARG A 187 19.80 -8.45 -11.94
N THR A 188 21.05 -8.32 -12.35
CA THR A 188 22.23 -8.74 -11.56
C THR A 188 22.58 -7.70 -10.51
N VAL A 189 22.62 -6.43 -10.89
CA VAL A 189 22.85 -5.27 -9.99
C VAL A 189 21.81 -5.20 -8.87
N ASP A 190 20.56 -5.50 -9.17
CA ASP A 190 19.48 -5.56 -8.17
C ASP A 190 19.74 -6.52 -7.00
N LYS A 191 20.62 -7.47 -7.16
CA LYS A 191 21.01 -8.38 -6.08
C LYS A 191 22.05 -7.75 -5.12
N LEU A 192 22.56 -6.54 -5.44
CA LEU A 192 23.68 -5.90 -4.73
C LEU A 192 23.46 -5.83 -3.22
N ASP A 193 22.31 -5.30 -2.79
CA ASP A 193 21.97 -5.16 -1.37
C ASP A 193 21.89 -6.51 -0.62
N LYS A 194 21.64 -7.61 -1.35
CA LYS A 194 21.46 -8.95 -0.77
C LYS A 194 22.73 -9.78 -0.72
N ILE A 195 23.56 -9.67 -1.76
CA ILE A 195 24.71 -10.57 -1.93
C ILE A 195 26.05 -9.86 -1.89
N GLY A 196 26.06 -8.53 -1.93
CA GLY A 196 27.28 -7.70 -1.90
C GLY A 196 27.99 -7.55 -3.24
N PRO A 197 28.91 -6.55 -3.35
CA PRO A 197 29.55 -6.18 -4.61
C PRO A 197 30.42 -7.26 -5.21
N ASP A 198 31.14 -8.03 -4.40
CA ASP A 198 32.05 -9.07 -4.92
C ASP A 198 31.29 -10.20 -5.61
N LYS A 199 30.15 -10.63 -5.05
CA LYS A 199 29.31 -11.65 -5.69
C LYS A 199 28.63 -11.10 -6.95
N VAL A 200 28.17 -9.83 -6.93
CA VAL A 200 27.62 -9.18 -8.11
C VAL A 200 28.67 -9.12 -9.21
N ARG A 201 29.92 -8.73 -8.90
CA ARG A 201 31.05 -8.75 -9.84
C ARG A 201 31.23 -10.15 -10.44
N GLY A 202 31.25 -11.19 -9.61
CA GLY A 202 31.37 -12.57 -10.07
C GLY A 202 30.25 -13.01 -11.02
N LEU A 203 29.01 -12.56 -10.77
CA LEU A 203 27.87 -12.82 -11.67
C LEU A 203 28.01 -12.04 -13.00
N LEU A 204 28.42 -10.76 -12.94
CA LEU A 204 28.63 -9.94 -14.15
C LEU A 204 29.71 -10.54 -15.05
N THR A 205 30.84 -10.98 -14.48
CA THR A 205 31.96 -11.54 -15.26
C THR A 205 31.72 -13.01 -15.62
N GLY A 206 31.24 -13.84 -14.69
CA GLY A 206 31.10 -15.28 -14.90
C GLY A 206 29.83 -15.70 -15.64
N GLU A 207 28.66 -15.15 -15.29
CA GLU A 207 27.38 -15.53 -15.90
C GLU A 207 27.07 -14.70 -17.15
N LEU A 208 27.34 -13.38 -17.10
CA LEU A 208 27.07 -12.48 -18.24
C LEU A 208 28.27 -12.29 -19.17
N GLY A 209 29.44 -12.83 -18.82
CA GLY A 209 30.65 -12.78 -19.67
C GLY A 209 31.24 -11.39 -19.85
N LEU A 210 30.95 -10.43 -18.93
CA LEU A 210 31.53 -9.09 -19.02
C LEU A 210 33.02 -9.09 -18.67
N THR A 211 33.74 -8.15 -19.21
CA THR A 211 35.15 -7.94 -18.83
C THR A 211 35.24 -7.41 -17.39
N GLU A 212 36.34 -7.68 -16.70
CA GLU A 212 36.59 -7.13 -15.35
C GLU A 212 36.55 -5.61 -15.32
N ALA A 213 37.00 -4.96 -16.41
CA ALA A 213 36.93 -3.51 -16.55
C ALA A 213 35.47 -3.01 -16.58
N ALA A 214 34.64 -3.61 -17.43
CA ALA A 214 33.23 -3.24 -17.55
C ALA A 214 32.45 -3.50 -16.24
N ALA A 215 32.65 -4.66 -15.60
CA ALA A 215 32.04 -4.95 -14.30
C ALA A 215 32.49 -3.95 -13.23
N GLY A 216 33.79 -3.58 -13.23
CA GLY A 216 34.31 -2.54 -12.34
C GLY A 216 33.71 -1.15 -12.59
N ASP A 217 33.51 -0.77 -13.86
CA ASP A 217 32.88 0.51 -14.23
C ASP A 217 31.41 0.55 -13.78
N ILE A 218 30.66 -0.54 -13.99
CA ILE A 218 29.26 -0.66 -13.54
C ILE A 218 29.18 -0.50 -12.03
N LEU A 219 30.00 -1.23 -11.27
CA LEU A 219 29.98 -1.17 -9.80
C LEU A 219 30.40 0.21 -9.29
N ARG A 220 31.35 0.89 -9.91
CA ARG A 220 31.73 2.27 -9.55
C ARG A 220 30.59 3.25 -9.83
N PHE A 221 29.92 3.10 -10.96
CA PHE A 221 28.81 3.97 -11.34
C PHE A 221 27.63 3.85 -10.38
N ILE A 222 27.19 2.64 -10.08
CA ILE A 222 26.05 2.43 -9.16
C ILE A 222 26.41 2.75 -7.69
N ALA A 223 27.67 2.82 -7.34
CA ALA A 223 28.17 3.21 -6.03
C ALA A 223 28.27 4.74 -5.83
N ILE A 224 27.94 5.55 -6.84
CA ILE A 224 27.85 7.00 -6.69
C ILE A 224 26.73 7.30 -5.67
N THR A 225 27.10 7.92 -4.56
CA THR A 225 26.20 8.21 -3.43
C THR A 225 26.58 9.54 -2.80
N GLY A 226 25.68 10.12 -2.01
CA GLY A 226 25.84 11.41 -1.35
C GLY A 226 24.50 12.12 -1.21
N SER A 227 24.50 13.42 -1.01
CA SER A 227 23.30 14.24 -1.15
C SER A 227 22.78 14.19 -2.58
N ASN A 228 21.50 14.51 -2.78
CA ASN A 228 20.91 14.52 -4.12
C ASN A 228 21.71 15.40 -5.09
N GLN A 229 22.18 16.56 -4.62
CA GLN A 229 22.99 17.46 -5.44
C GLN A 229 24.37 16.89 -5.80
N GLU A 230 25.02 16.19 -4.87
CA GLU A 230 26.32 15.53 -5.14
C GLU A 230 26.17 14.41 -6.17
N VAL A 231 25.13 13.58 -6.07
CA VAL A 231 24.84 12.53 -7.05
C VAL A 231 24.56 13.12 -8.44
N LEU A 232 23.68 14.14 -8.53
CA LEU A 232 23.39 14.81 -9.80
C LEU A 232 24.66 15.46 -10.41
N THR A 233 25.50 16.08 -9.59
CA THR A 233 26.77 16.68 -10.02
C THR A 233 27.74 15.60 -10.57
N ALA A 234 27.81 14.44 -9.93
CA ALA A 234 28.63 13.33 -10.43
C ALA A 234 28.11 12.78 -11.77
N LEU A 235 26.78 12.69 -11.93
CA LEU A 235 26.16 12.26 -13.18
C LEU A 235 26.39 13.26 -14.33
N GLU A 236 26.48 14.56 -14.03
CA GLU A 236 26.77 15.60 -15.01
C GLU A 236 28.13 15.36 -15.73
N GLY A 237 29.09 14.72 -15.07
CA GLY A 237 30.37 14.32 -15.67
C GLY A 237 30.26 13.32 -16.84
N TYR A 238 29.09 12.71 -17.03
CA TYR A 238 28.80 11.78 -18.15
C TYR A 238 27.97 12.44 -19.25
N ARG A 239 27.41 13.63 -19.05
CA ARG A 239 26.58 14.34 -20.04
C ARG A 239 27.32 14.54 -21.35
N GLY A 240 26.58 14.46 -22.47
CA GLY A 240 27.11 14.62 -23.83
C GLY A 240 27.78 13.35 -24.40
N ARG A 241 27.75 12.23 -23.66
CA ARG A 241 28.33 10.96 -24.14
C ARG A 241 27.29 10.01 -24.72
N ASN A 242 26.02 10.15 -24.34
CA ASN A 242 24.93 9.31 -24.86
C ASN A 242 23.59 10.04 -24.70
N GLU A 243 22.81 10.14 -25.77
CA GLU A 243 21.54 10.88 -25.80
C GLU A 243 20.47 10.31 -24.84
N VAL A 244 20.43 8.98 -24.67
CA VAL A 244 19.48 8.34 -23.74
C VAL A 244 19.85 8.66 -22.31
N PHE A 245 21.14 8.68 -21.97
CA PHE A 245 21.64 9.10 -20.66
C PHE A 245 21.27 10.55 -20.39
N ASP A 246 21.53 11.45 -21.33
CA ASP A 246 21.28 12.88 -21.20
C ASP A 246 19.80 13.18 -20.99
N ALA A 247 18.92 12.47 -21.72
CA ALA A 247 17.48 12.56 -21.52
C ALA A 247 17.09 12.10 -20.11
N GLY A 248 17.61 10.95 -19.67
CA GLY A 248 17.34 10.41 -18.33
C GLY A 248 17.83 11.32 -17.21
N LEU A 249 19.00 11.93 -17.36
CA LEU A 249 19.53 12.87 -16.37
C LEU A 249 18.68 14.14 -16.28
N THR A 250 18.28 14.71 -17.43
CA THR A 250 17.40 15.88 -17.48
C THR A 250 16.02 15.60 -16.84
N GLU A 251 15.47 14.40 -17.09
CA GLU A 251 14.24 13.95 -16.44
C GLU A 251 14.41 13.84 -14.91
N LEU A 252 15.50 13.22 -14.45
CA LEU A 252 15.77 13.03 -13.03
C LEU A 252 15.97 14.38 -12.31
N GLU A 253 16.74 15.32 -12.89
CA GLU A 253 16.90 16.68 -12.38
C GLU A 253 15.56 17.39 -12.23
N THR A 254 14.68 17.24 -13.23
CA THR A 254 13.34 17.82 -13.20
C THR A 254 12.48 17.21 -12.10
N VAL A 255 12.51 15.89 -11.93
CA VAL A 255 11.78 15.18 -10.87
C VAL A 255 12.25 15.62 -9.49
N VAL A 256 13.57 15.69 -9.25
CA VAL A 256 14.15 16.14 -7.97
C VAL A 256 13.71 17.59 -7.66
N LYS A 257 13.79 18.48 -8.65
CA LYS A 257 13.32 19.86 -8.51
C LYS A 257 11.83 19.95 -8.16
N TYR A 258 11.01 19.14 -8.81
CA TYR A 258 9.56 19.16 -8.58
C TYR A 258 9.18 18.47 -7.26
N LEU A 259 9.92 17.47 -6.79
CA LEU A 259 9.72 16.89 -5.46
C LEU A 259 9.84 17.95 -4.35
N ALA A 260 10.86 18.79 -4.43
CA ALA A 260 11.00 19.92 -3.51
C ALA A 260 9.83 20.91 -3.62
N ALA A 261 9.36 21.20 -4.84
CA ALA A 261 8.21 22.07 -5.06
C ALA A 261 6.88 21.47 -4.54
N PHE A 262 6.73 20.15 -4.57
CA PHE A 262 5.61 19.42 -3.95
C PHE A 262 5.74 19.31 -2.41
N GLY A 263 6.80 19.86 -1.82
CA GLY A 263 7.00 19.92 -0.37
C GLY A 263 7.47 18.62 0.26
N VAL A 264 8.11 17.73 -0.51
CA VAL A 264 8.76 16.53 0.04
C VAL A 264 10.10 16.96 0.66
N PRO A 265 10.31 16.76 1.98
CA PRO A 265 11.58 17.09 2.62
C PRO A 265 12.75 16.28 2.03
N GLU A 266 13.93 16.89 1.97
CA GLU A 266 15.10 16.25 1.35
C GLU A 266 15.53 14.97 2.09
N GLU A 267 15.31 14.89 3.38
CA GLU A 267 15.57 13.70 4.17
C GLU A 267 14.65 12.50 3.81
N ASN A 268 13.51 12.76 3.15
CA ASN A 268 12.55 11.72 2.79
C ASN A 268 12.70 11.20 1.35
N PHE A 269 13.61 11.75 0.54
CA PHE A 269 13.90 11.20 -0.76
C PHE A 269 15.41 11.22 -1.10
N ALA A 270 15.86 10.28 -1.90
CA ALA A 270 17.25 10.20 -2.33
C ALA A 270 17.36 9.71 -3.77
N VAL A 271 18.25 10.31 -4.55
CA VAL A 271 18.69 9.76 -5.84
C VAL A 271 19.59 8.55 -5.56
N ASP A 272 19.23 7.38 -6.10
CA ASP A 272 19.90 6.14 -5.82
C ASP A 272 20.01 5.26 -7.06
N LEU A 273 21.22 5.17 -7.59
CA LEU A 273 21.51 4.45 -8.83
C LEU A 273 21.46 2.92 -8.67
N THR A 274 21.40 2.41 -7.46
CA THR A 274 21.27 0.97 -7.20
C THR A 274 19.87 0.45 -7.50
N ILE A 275 18.86 1.35 -7.59
CA ILE A 275 17.51 0.98 -8.02
C ILE A 275 17.55 0.70 -9.53
N ALA A 276 17.91 -0.50 -9.85
CA ALA A 276 17.86 -1.03 -11.21
C ALA A 276 16.58 -1.83 -11.45
N ARG A 277 15.91 -2.23 -10.36
CA ARG A 277 14.72 -3.08 -10.35
C ARG A 277 13.44 -2.30 -10.69
N GLY A 278 12.51 -3.01 -11.08
CA GLY A 278 11.12 -2.74 -11.35
C GLY A 278 10.61 -3.87 -12.21
N LEU A 279 9.31 -3.92 -12.43
CA LEU A 279 8.75 -4.80 -13.44
C LEU A 279 9.38 -4.42 -14.79
N ASP A 280 9.65 -5.39 -15.65
CA ASP A 280 10.37 -5.21 -16.91
C ASP A 280 9.73 -4.19 -17.88
N TYR A 281 8.56 -3.65 -17.52
CA TYR A 281 7.84 -2.65 -18.30
C TYR A 281 8.17 -1.19 -17.94
N TYR A 282 8.97 -0.89 -16.90
CA TYR A 282 9.35 0.50 -16.61
C TYR A 282 10.34 1.06 -17.64
N THR A 283 10.10 2.30 -18.05
CA THR A 283 10.80 2.97 -19.15
C THR A 283 11.53 4.26 -18.75
N GLY A 284 11.15 4.88 -17.64
CA GLY A 284 11.66 6.16 -17.16
C GLY A 284 11.99 6.13 -15.67
N THR A 285 11.45 7.10 -14.92
CA THR A 285 11.64 7.21 -13.48
C THR A 285 11.13 5.97 -12.75
N VAL A 286 11.87 5.51 -11.76
CA VAL A 286 11.55 4.38 -10.88
C VAL A 286 11.67 4.79 -9.43
N TYR A 287 10.83 4.20 -8.57
CA TYR A 287 10.75 4.52 -7.15
C TYR A 287 10.82 3.27 -6.32
N GLU A 288 11.48 3.39 -5.18
CA GLU A 288 11.47 2.38 -4.13
C GLU A 288 11.46 3.05 -2.76
N THR A 289 10.55 2.65 -1.88
CA THR A 289 10.46 3.23 -0.54
C THR A 289 10.82 2.20 0.52
N THR A 290 11.73 2.58 1.41
CA THR A 290 12.20 1.75 2.52
C THR A 290 12.00 2.45 3.86
N LEU A 291 11.84 1.65 4.93
CA LEU A 291 11.82 2.14 6.29
C LEU A 291 13.25 2.23 6.80
N LEU A 292 13.68 3.42 7.26
CA LEU A 292 15.08 3.66 7.65
C LEU A 292 15.50 2.90 8.90
N ASP A 293 14.58 2.69 9.84
CA ASP A 293 14.85 1.96 11.08
C ASP A 293 14.68 0.43 10.91
N HIS A 294 14.17 -0.01 9.75
CA HIS A 294 13.90 -1.41 9.45
C HIS A 294 14.32 -1.80 8.02
N PRO A 295 15.61 -1.60 7.66
CA PRO A 295 16.09 -1.86 6.30
C PRO A 295 15.96 -3.34 5.88
N GLU A 296 15.96 -4.26 6.87
CA GLU A 296 15.79 -5.69 6.64
C GLU A 296 14.43 -6.07 6.02
N ILE A 297 13.45 -5.17 6.14
CA ILE A 297 12.13 -5.35 5.54
C ILE A 297 12.21 -5.20 4.01
N GLY A 298 13.15 -4.38 3.55
CA GLY A 298 13.26 -3.99 2.15
C GLY A 298 12.12 -3.05 1.71
N SER A 299 11.86 -3.00 0.41
CA SER A 299 10.86 -2.10 -0.15
C SER A 299 9.44 -2.39 0.32
N VAL A 300 8.74 -1.36 0.76
CA VAL A 300 7.32 -1.39 1.17
C VAL A 300 6.39 -0.73 0.14
N CYS A 301 6.97 0.09 -0.75
CA CYS A 301 6.28 0.72 -1.87
C CYS A 301 7.26 0.82 -3.04
N SER A 302 6.80 0.50 -4.23
CA SER A 302 7.60 0.62 -5.46
C SER A 302 6.73 1.02 -6.64
N GLY A 303 7.37 1.57 -7.68
CA GLY A 303 6.68 1.99 -8.88
C GLY A 303 7.59 2.60 -9.92
N GLY A 304 7.00 3.25 -10.92
CA GLY A 304 7.73 3.94 -11.96
C GLY A 304 6.87 4.30 -13.16
N ARG A 305 7.51 4.91 -14.15
CA ARG A 305 6.94 5.21 -15.45
C ARG A 305 6.98 4.00 -16.37
N TYR A 306 5.89 3.78 -17.09
CA TYR A 306 5.76 2.77 -18.15
C TYR A 306 5.05 3.39 -19.36
N ASP A 307 5.62 3.20 -20.55
CA ASP A 307 5.10 3.82 -21.78
C ASP A 307 4.36 2.79 -22.66
N ASN A 308 4.70 1.50 -22.56
CA ASN A 308 4.29 0.48 -23.53
C ASN A 308 3.40 -0.62 -22.94
N LEU A 309 2.88 -0.46 -21.71
CA LEU A 309 2.14 -1.55 -21.07
C LEU A 309 0.82 -1.87 -21.78
N ALA A 310 0.16 -0.87 -22.37
CA ALA A 310 -1.11 -1.04 -23.07
C ALA A 310 -0.96 -1.52 -24.53
N GLU A 311 0.26 -1.58 -25.09
CA GLU A 311 0.51 -1.97 -26.48
C GLU A 311 0.02 -3.39 -26.84
N TYR A 312 -0.12 -4.25 -25.83
CA TYR A 312 -0.68 -5.59 -25.99
C TYR A 312 -2.19 -5.61 -26.23
N TYR A 313 -2.89 -4.50 -26.00
CA TYR A 313 -4.34 -4.42 -26.03
C TYR A 313 -4.87 -3.35 -27.01
N THR A 314 -4.04 -2.39 -27.41
CA THR A 314 -4.43 -1.26 -28.26
C THR A 314 -3.24 -0.64 -28.97
N ASP A 315 -3.46 -0.07 -30.14
CA ASP A 315 -2.45 0.72 -30.87
C ASP A 315 -2.28 2.15 -30.30
N ARG A 316 -3.10 2.55 -29.33
CA ARG A 316 -2.96 3.85 -28.67
C ARG A 316 -1.74 3.87 -27.77
N GLN A 317 -0.98 4.96 -27.84
CA GLN A 317 0.10 5.21 -26.88
C GLN A 317 -0.50 5.73 -25.57
N LEU A 318 -0.43 4.91 -24.52
CA LEU A 318 -1.00 5.20 -23.21
C LEU A 318 0.11 5.15 -22.14
N PRO A 319 1.01 6.18 -22.13
CA PRO A 319 2.05 6.25 -21.10
C PRO A 319 1.44 6.41 -19.72
N GLY A 320 2.04 5.75 -18.75
CA GLY A 320 1.58 5.82 -17.37
C GLY A 320 2.71 5.96 -16.37
N VAL A 321 2.39 6.46 -15.19
CA VAL A 321 3.24 6.43 -14.02
C VAL A 321 2.41 6.05 -12.79
N GLY A 322 2.94 5.18 -11.96
CA GLY A 322 2.22 4.74 -10.78
C GLY A 322 3.09 4.07 -9.74
N ILE A 323 2.49 3.81 -8.58
CA ILE A 323 3.12 3.06 -7.49
C ILE A 323 2.17 2.04 -6.91
N SER A 324 2.75 1.05 -6.28
CA SER A 324 2.05 0.02 -5.51
C SER A 324 2.62 -0.05 -4.10
N ILE A 325 1.75 0.13 -3.11
CA ILE A 325 2.07 -0.17 -1.71
C ILE A 325 1.68 -1.62 -1.44
N GLY A 326 2.63 -2.45 -1.03
CA GLY A 326 2.36 -3.80 -0.54
C GLY A 326 1.67 -3.75 0.83
N LEU A 327 0.36 -3.43 0.85
CA LEU A 327 -0.36 -3.05 2.06
C LEU A 327 -0.39 -4.16 3.12
N THR A 328 -0.64 -5.41 2.71
CA THR A 328 -0.60 -6.56 3.64
C THR A 328 0.80 -6.73 4.25
N ARG A 329 1.84 -6.57 3.43
CA ARG A 329 3.23 -6.66 3.90
C ARG A 329 3.56 -5.55 4.88
N LEU A 330 3.22 -4.30 4.53
CA LEU A 330 3.42 -3.15 5.41
C LEU A 330 2.70 -3.36 6.75
N PHE A 331 1.42 -3.72 6.72
CA PHE A 331 0.63 -3.99 7.92
C PHE A 331 1.24 -5.10 8.79
N TYR A 332 1.62 -6.22 8.18
CA TYR A 332 2.23 -7.35 8.88
C TYR A 332 3.53 -6.94 9.58
N VAL A 333 4.40 -6.25 8.86
CA VAL A 333 5.69 -5.83 9.41
C VAL A 333 5.53 -4.82 10.53
N LEU A 334 4.66 -3.83 10.38
CA LEU A 334 4.36 -2.86 11.43
C LEU A 334 3.81 -3.54 12.69
N GLY A 335 3.01 -4.60 12.52
CA GLY A 335 2.53 -5.42 13.63
C GLY A 335 3.66 -6.17 14.35
N GLU A 336 4.56 -6.81 13.60
CA GLU A 336 5.72 -7.52 14.14
C GLU A 336 6.68 -6.59 14.91
N GLN A 337 6.87 -5.37 14.40
CA GLN A 337 7.70 -4.33 15.02
C GLN A 337 6.98 -3.56 16.13
N LYS A 338 5.71 -3.90 16.42
CA LYS A 338 4.87 -3.23 17.43
C LYS A 338 4.67 -1.74 17.19
N MET A 339 4.69 -1.33 15.93
CA MET A 339 4.49 0.05 15.50
C MET A 339 3.01 0.40 15.27
N LEU A 340 2.11 -0.57 15.28
CA LEU A 340 0.67 -0.29 15.22
C LEU A 340 0.21 0.28 16.56
N ASN A 341 -0.50 1.42 16.51
CA ASN A 341 -0.95 2.12 17.70
C ASN A 341 -1.97 1.27 18.50
N PRO A 342 -1.62 0.78 19.70
CA PRO A 342 -2.50 -0.08 20.47
C PRO A 342 -3.65 0.69 21.16
N GLN A 343 -3.57 2.02 21.21
CA GLN A 343 -4.59 2.88 21.87
C GLN A 343 -5.75 3.21 20.94
N LEU A 344 -5.62 2.97 19.63
CA LEU A 344 -6.72 3.19 18.71
C LEU A 344 -7.86 2.18 18.96
N PRO A 345 -9.11 2.66 19.06
CA PRO A 345 -10.23 1.77 19.31
C PRO A 345 -10.40 0.73 18.20
N THR A 346 -10.37 -0.54 18.57
CA THR A 346 -10.62 -1.69 17.67
C THR A 346 -11.93 -2.39 18.00
N ALA A 347 -12.74 -1.82 18.89
CA ALA A 347 -14.05 -2.34 19.26
C ALA A 347 -15.03 -2.29 18.08
N PRO A 348 -15.93 -3.27 17.94
CA PRO A 348 -16.93 -3.31 16.88
C PRO A 348 -17.99 -2.20 17.04
N ALA A 349 -18.16 -1.66 18.25
CA ALA A 349 -19.08 -0.59 18.57
C ALA A 349 -18.41 0.44 19.50
N ASP A 350 -18.96 1.65 19.53
CA ASP A 350 -18.57 2.70 20.47
C ASP A 350 -19.31 2.56 21.81
N VAL A 351 -20.53 2.02 21.75
CA VAL A 351 -21.41 1.80 22.92
C VAL A 351 -21.98 0.39 22.88
N LEU A 352 -21.96 -0.30 24.02
CA LEU A 352 -22.73 -1.53 24.25
C LEU A 352 -23.85 -1.24 25.23
N ILE A 353 -25.09 -1.46 24.82
CA ILE A 353 -26.25 -1.36 25.74
C ILE A 353 -26.49 -2.74 26.38
N LEU A 354 -26.50 -2.76 27.70
CA LEU A 354 -26.84 -3.92 28.53
C LEU A 354 -28.21 -3.72 29.14
N PRO A 355 -29.29 -4.30 28.55
CA PRO A 355 -30.63 -4.26 29.16
C PRO A 355 -30.62 -5.02 30.49
N MET A 356 -31.19 -4.38 31.51
CA MET A 356 -31.44 -4.97 32.83
C MET A 356 -32.95 -5.18 33.05
N THR A 357 -33.77 -4.73 32.10
CA THR A 357 -35.22 -4.90 32.05
C THR A 357 -35.59 -6.26 31.47
N ALA A 358 -36.76 -6.77 31.80
CA ALA A 358 -37.29 -7.98 31.16
C ALA A 358 -37.75 -7.72 29.73
N GLU A 359 -38.24 -6.52 29.45
CA GLU A 359 -38.75 -6.06 28.16
C GLU A 359 -37.65 -5.23 27.44
N LEU A 360 -37.41 -5.51 26.16
CA LEU A 360 -36.28 -4.93 25.40
C LEU A 360 -36.64 -3.62 24.67
N THR A 361 -37.90 -3.24 24.55
CA THR A 361 -38.31 -2.07 23.75
C THR A 361 -37.58 -0.78 24.14
N PRO A 362 -37.41 -0.42 25.44
CA PRO A 362 -36.67 0.78 25.82
C PRO A 362 -35.21 0.75 25.35
N ALA A 363 -34.54 -0.40 25.48
CA ALA A 363 -33.17 -0.58 25.04
C ALA A 363 -33.04 -0.54 23.52
N ILE A 364 -34.00 -1.09 22.78
CA ILE A 364 -34.08 -1.00 21.31
C ILE A 364 -34.21 0.47 20.88
N GLN A 365 -35.16 1.22 21.52
CA GLN A 365 -35.35 2.64 21.23
C GLN A 365 -34.13 3.47 21.53
N LEU A 366 -33.45 3.24 22.67
CA LEU A 366 -32.20 3.91 23.00
C LEU A 366 -31.09 3.60 21.96
N SER A 367 -30.96 2.33 21.58
CA SER A 367 -29.96 1.94 20.53
C SER A 367 -30.23 2.65 19.20
N THR A 368 -31.51 2.79 18.83
CA THR A 368 -31.93 3.48 17.61
C THR A 368 -31.58 4.97 17.67
N ARG A 369 -31.82 5.62 18.80
CA ARG A 369 -31.50 7.06 19.03
C ARG A 369 -29.96 7.29 18.94
N LEU A 370 -29.16 6.44 19.60
CA LEU A 370 -27.70 6.54 19.54
C LEU A 370 -27.18 6.36 18.11
N ARG A 371 -27.70 5.37 17.36
CA ARG A 371 -27.32 5.14 15.95
C ARG A 371 -27.72 6.31 15.05
N ALA A 372 -28.94 6.86 15.22
CA ALA A 372 -29.37 8.06 14.50
C ALA A 372 -28.47 9.27 14.78
N ALA A 373 -27.89 9.33 15.99
CA ALA A 373 -26.90 10.33 16.36
C ALA A 373 -25.47 10.04 15.88
N GLY A 374 -25.25 8.98 15.07
CA GLY A 374 -23.95 8.59 14.50
C GLY A 374 -23.04 7.81 15.45
N VAL A 375 -23.55 7.31 16.58
CA VAL A 375 -22.78 6.49 17.53
C VAL A 375 -22.95 5.02 17.18
N ARG A 376 -21.84 4.31 16.91
CA ARG A 376 -21.87 2.86 16.62
C ARG A 376 -22.31 2.12 17.90
N THR A 377 -23.50 1.57 17.89
CA THR A 377 -24.13 1.01 19.09
C THR A 377 -24.51 -0.45 18.88
N GLN A 378 -24.06 -1.31 19.79
CA GLN A 378 -24.48 -2.69 19.89
C GLN A 378 -25.47 -2.86 21.04
N LEU A 379 -26.55 -3.60 20.81
CA LEU A 379 -27.49 -4.02 21.83
C LEU A 379 -27.19 -5.47 22.22
N TYR A 380 -26.97 -5.73 23.50
CA TYR A 380 -26.80 -7.07 24.03
C TYR A 380 -28.16 -7.71 24.31
N THR A 381 -28.52 -8.75 23.58
CA THR A 381 -29.84 -9.37 23.62
C THR A 381 -29.87 -10.68 24.43
N GLU A 382 -28.70 -11.20 24.82
CA GLU A 382 -28.62 -12.48 25.52
C GLU A 382 -29.08 -12.37 26.99
N GLN A 383 -29.92 -13.30 27.40
CA GLN A 383 -30.41 -13.44 28.78
C GLN A 383 -29.34 -14.07 29.68
N LYS A 384 -28.34 -13.29 30.10
CA LYS A 384 -27.21 -13.75 30.95
C LYS A 384 -27.08 -12.90 32.22
N LYS A 385 -26.41 -13.47 33.24
CA LYS A 385 -26.08 -12.75 34.47
C LYS A 385 -25.19 -11.53 34.18
N PHE A 386 -25.34 -10.48 34.98
CA PHE A 386 -24.60 -9.22 34.85
C PHE A 386 -23.09 -9.41 34.63
N LYS A 387 -22.45 -10.24 35.45
CA LYS A 387 -21.02 -10.54 35.31
C LYS A 387 -20.64 -11.06 33.90
N ALA A 388 -21.50 -11.90 33.31
CA ALA A 388 -21.24 -12.42 31.95
C ALA A 388 -21.42 -11.35 30.87
N LYS A 389 -22.37 -10.44 31.04
CA LYS A 389 -22.57 -9.28 30.17
C LYS A 389 -21.40 -8.33 30.24
N MET A 390 -20.85 -8.05 31.43
CA MET A 390 -19.66 -7.22 31.62
C MET A 390 -18.39 -7.88 31.03
N ASN A 391 -18.19 -9.18 31.26
CA ASN A 391 -17.07 -9.90 30.63
C ASN A 391 -17.13 -9.86 29.09
N TYR A 392 -18.32 -9.84 28.52
CA TYR A 392 -18.47 -9.66 27.08
C TYR A 392 -18.07 -8.25 26.64
N ALA A 393 -18.50 -7.21 27.36
CA ALA A 393 -18.12 -5.82 27.10
C ALA A 393 -16.57 -5.65 27.13
N ASP A 394 -15.93 -6.17 28.17
CA ASP A 394 -14.47 -6.15 28.33
C ASP A 394 -13.78 -6.88 27.16
N LYS A 395 -14.26 -8.08 26.80
CA LYS A 395 -13.67 -8.89 25.74
C LYS A 395 -13.73 -8.25 24.37
N ILE A 396 -14.83 -7.53 24.05
CA ILE A 396 -14.95 -6.83 22.77
C ILE A 396 -14.34 -5.42 22.80
N GLY A 397 -13.91 -4.95 23.99
CA GLY A 397 -13.17 -3.70 24.16
C GLY A 397 -13.98 -2.44 23.88
N VAL A 398 -15.32 -2.45 24.09
CA VAL A 398 -16.14 -1.25 23.87
C VAL A 398 -15.76 -0.15 24.84
N PRO A 399 -15.61 1.10 24.38
CA PRO A 399 -15.22 2.20 25.26
C PRO A 399 -16.34 2.62 26.24
N TYR A 400 -17.60 2.40 25.88
CA TYR A 400 -18.74 2.76 26.72
C TYR A 400 -19.72 1.60 26.88
N VAL A 401 -20.20 1.43 28.10
CA VAL A 401 -21.29 0.51 28.42
C VAL A 401 -22.45 1.31 28.99
N VAL A 402 -23.64 1.09 28.47
CA VAL A 402 -24.89 1.68 28.96
C VAL A 402 -25.70 0.59 29.68
N PHE A 403 -26.05 0.86 30.90
CA PHE A 403 -27.00 0.06 31.69
C PHE A 403 -28.36 0.70 31.56
N LEU A 404 -29.39 -0.09 31.29
CA LEU A 404 -30.75 0.38 31.19
C LEU A 404 -31.65 -0.56 31.98
N GLY A 405 -32.01 -0.15 33.18
CA GLY A 405 -32.99 -0.81 34.07
C GLY A 405 -34.31 -0.08 34.10
N ASP A 406 -35.28 -0.61 34.88
CA ASP A 406 -36.61 -0.02 35.00
C ASP A 406 -36.56 1.36 35.67
N ASP A 407 -35.61 1.58 36.58
CA ASP A 407 -35.40 2.88 37.26
C ASP A 407 -34.91 3.95 36.27
N GLU A 408 -33.93 3.64 35.43
CA GLU A 408 -33.42 4.55 34.40
C GLU A 408 -34.50 4.89 33.38
N VAL A 409 -35.27 3.88 32.94
CA VAL A 409 -36.40 4.07 32.01
C VAL A 409 -37.43 5.00 32.61
N SER A 410 -37.82 4.77 33.87
CA SER A 410 -38.84 5.55 34.55
C SER A 410 -38.41 7.00 34.82
N ALA A 411 -37.12 7.20 35.13
CA ALA A 411 -36.56 8.52 35.38
C ALA A 411 -36.15 9.27 34.07
N GLY A 412 -36.18 8.61 32.91
CA GLY A 412 -35.77 9.19 31.64
C GLY A 412 -34.28 9.48 31.54
N VAL A 413 -33.46 8.72 32.26
CA VAL A 413 -32.00 8.87 32.32
C VAL A 413 -31.29 7.65 31.76
N VAL A 414 -30.00 7.78 31.54
CA VAL A 414 -29.11 6.72 30.99
C VAL A 414 -27.91 6.57 31.91
N ALA A 415 -27.72 5.38 32.47
CA ALA A 415 -26.51 5.04 33.23
C ALA A 415 -25.43 4.60 32.26
N CYS A 416 -24.36 5.41 32.11
CA CYS A 416 -23.25 5.18 31.18
C CYS A 416 -21.94 5.05 31.93
N LYS A 417 -21.21 3.98 31.66
CA LYS A 417 -19.88 3.74 32.20
C LYS A 417 -18.82 3.88 31.10
N ASP A 418 -17.84 4.70 31.35
CA ASP A 418 -16.60 4.72 30.58
C ASP A 418 -15.70 3.55 31.03
N MET A 419 -15.41 2.63 30.10
CA MET A 419 -14.68 1.40 30.39
C MET A 419 -13.18 1.63 30.56
N VAL A 420 -12.65 2.77 30.11
CA VAL A 420 -11.22 3.12 30.24
C VAL A 420 -10.94 3.82 31.57
N SER A 421 -11.71 4.85 31.91
CA SER A 421 -11.56 5.56 33.18
C SER A 421 -12.22 4.85 34.36
N GLY A 422 -13.20 3.98 34.09
CA GLY A 422 -14.04 3.33 35.09
C GLY A 422 -15.16 4.23 35.64
N GLU A 423 -15.21 5.50 35.23
CA GLU A 423 -16.23 6.46 35.67
C GLU A 423 -17.62 6.09 35.16
N GLN A 424 -18.61 6.14 36.04
CA GLN A 424 -20.03 5.94 35.70
C GLN A 424 -20.83 7.18 36.00
N THR A 425 -21.70 7.56 35.09
CA THR A 425 -22.62 8.70 35.23
C THR A 425 -24.05 8.26 34.89
N THR A 426 -25.01 8.91 35.51
CA THR A 426 -26.44 8.72 35.20
C THR A 426 -27.01 10.09 34.85
N LEU A 427 -27.30 10.31 33.57
CA LEU A 427 -27.64 11.60 32.99
C LEU A 427 -28.77 11.47 31.97
N PRO A 428 -29.48 12.57 31.64
CA PRO A 428 -30.38 12.60 30.50
C PRO A 428 -29.68 12.18 29.19
N PHE A 429 -30.49 11.70 28.24
CA PHE A 429 -29.93 11.17 26.96
C PHE A 429 -29.01 12.15 26.26
N ASP A 430 -29.38 13.42 26.12
CA ASP A 430 -28.62 14.39 25.33
C ASP A 430 -27.27 14.72 25.99
N GLU A 431 -27.22 14.81 27.31
CA GLU A 431 -25.96 15.00 28.05
C GLU A 431 -25.07 13.76 27.97
N THR A 432 -25.64 12.55 28.08
CA THR A 432 -24.92 11.28 27.89
C THR A 432 -24.35 11.20 26.48
N LEU A 433 -25.14 11.53 25.45
CA LEU A 433 -24.70 11.53 24.06
C LEU A 433 -23.56 12.51 23.83
N GLN A 434 -23.64 13.72 24.36
CA GLN A 434 -22.58 14.72 24.25
C GLN A 434 -21.27 14.20 24.87
N ARG A 435 -21.32 13.67 26.08
CA ARG A 435 -20.18 13.10 26.80
C ARG A 435 -19.53 11.94 26.04
N ILE A 436 -20.34 11.03 25.48
CA ILE A 436 -19.85 9.94 24.63
C ILE A 436 -19.13 10.50 23.39
N ARG A 437 -19.70 11.48 22.70
CA ARG A 437 -19.10 12.09 21.50
C ARG A 437 -17.76 12.75 21.79
N GLU A 438 -17.68 13.52 22.87
CA GLU A 438 -16.45 14.19 23.30
C GLU A 438 -15.35 13.17 23.62
N GLY A 439 -15.67 12.14 24.40
CA GLY A 439 -14.73 11.09 24.73
C GLY A 439 -14.30 10.24 23.52
N LEU A 440 -15.19 9.99 22.57
CA LEU A 440 -14.85 9.30 21.32
C LEU A 440 -13.96 10.17 20.43
N ALA A 441 -14.19 11.47 20.37
CA ALA A 441 -13.34 12.40 19.61
C ALA A 441 -11.90 12.39 20.11
N LEU A 442 -11.71 12.39 21.43
CA LEU A 442 -10.39 12.27 22.05
C LEU A 442 -9.69 10.94 21.74
N ARG A 443 -10.42 9.83 21.75
CA ARG A 443 -9.88 8.48 21.49
C ARG A 443 -9.58 8.20 20.02
N LYS A 444 -10.21 8.91 19.10
CA LYS A 444 -9.94 8.79 17.66
C LYS A 444 -8.74 9.62 17.20
N GLN A 445 -8.18 10.45 18.09
CA GLN A 445 -6.98 11.21 17.83
C GLN A 445 -5.76 10.28 17.87
N GLY A 446 -4.86 10.47 16.92
CA GLY A 446 -3.63 9.71 16.83
C GLY A 446 -3.47 9.00 15.48
N SER A 447 -2.22 8.82 15.12
CA SER A 447 -1.82 8.09 13.92
C SER A 447 -2.05 6.59 14.09
N VAL A 448 -2.22 5.89 12.97
CA VAL A 448 -2.33 4.41 12.98
C VAL A 448 -1.01 3.78 13.38
N ILE A 449 0.08 4.46 13.05
CA ILE A 449 1.44 4.02 13.35
C ILE A 449 2.01 4.96 14.42
N VAL A 450 2.74 4.40 15.37
CA VAL A 450 3.52 5.09 16.40
C VAL A 450 4.97 4.61 16.29
N GLU A 451 5.89 5.55 16.19
CA GLU A 451 7.35 5.34 16.19
C GLU A 451 7.95 5.78 17.53
#